data_58ee61223c49360f59e9fb7ddeb9a1e2
#
_entry.id   58ee61223c49360f59e9fb7ddeb9a1e2
#
_cell.length_a   1.000
_cell.length_b   1.000
_cell.length_c   1.000
_cell.angle_alpha   90.00
_cell.angle_beta   90.00
_cell.angle_gamma   90.00
#
_symmetry.space_group_name_H-M   'P 1'
#
loop_
_entity.id
_entity.type
_entity.pdbx_description
1 polymer ?
#
loop_
_entity_poly.entity_id
_entity_poly.type
_entity_poly.pdbx_seq_one_letter_code
_entity_poly.pdbx_strand_id
1 'polypeptide(L)'
;MNKAEKACEELKAMDELAAMSSPVHSMQPLSKLLLTVFYIFVTVSFNKYDITGLFFMLLFPVFAYQLAGIAVHTCFHKLRIVMPLVCAVGLFNPFFDKNIIMYIGSIGVSGGVISMLTLMMKGEFCLMASFLLVATTSIEEICRALRQLHFPKLLTSLLLLTFRYISVLLEEVAIMTEAYHLRAPGQKGIHISAWGSFLGQLLLRSMDRAEALYESMELRGFYGEFYYAEGKASNRFSWLGACVCAALIMLTRLYNIPALLGSMFM
;
A
#
# COMPACT_ATOMS: atom_id res chain seq x y z
N MET A 1 8.18 12.88 -22.43
CA MET A 1 8.47 12.38 -21.08
C MET A 1 8.56 10.87 -21.13
N ASN A 2 9.70 10.33 -20.75
CA ASN A 2 10.00 8.90 -20.81
C ASN A 2 9.21 8.18 -19.70
N LYS A 3 8.83 6.89 -19.92
CA LYS A 3 8.10 6.10 -18.88
C LYS A 3 8.89 6.00 -17.57
N ALA A 4 10.23 5.95 -17.65
CA ALA A 4 11.11 5.92 -16.49
C ALA A 4 11.10 7.24 -15.70
N GLU A 5 11.08 8.37 -16.39
CA GLU A 5 10.94 9.70 -15.75
C GLU A 5 9.63 9.83 -14.98
N LYS A 6 8.51 9.40 -15.60
CA LYS A 6 7.21 9.37 -14.91
C LYS A 6 7.21 8.51 -13.64
N ALA A 7 7.82 7.33 -13.72
CA ALA A 7 7.93 6.46 -12.55
C ALA A 7 8.78 7.10 -11.43
N CYS A 8 9.85 7.81 -11.80
CA CYS A 8 10.68 8.54 -10.85
C CYS A 8 9.90 9.71 -10.19
N GLU A 9 9.11 10.47 -10.97
CA GLU A 9 8.26 11.53 -10.47
C GLU A 9 7.16 10.99 -9.52
N GLU A 10 6.54 9.84 -9.88
CA GLU A 10 5.54 9.20 -9.01
C GLU A 10 6.13 8.73 -7.68
N LEU A 11 7.35 8.18 -7.68
CA LEU A 11 8.05 7.82 -6.44
C LEU A 11 8.36 9.06 -5.58
N LYS A 12 8.89 10.13 -6.19
CA LYS A 12 9.16 11.39 -5.48
C LYS A 12 7.88 11.99 -4.89
N ALA A 13 6.78 11.98 -5.66
CA ALA A 13 5.49 12.46 -5.17
C ALA A 13 4.94 11.63 -4.00
N MET A 14 5.24 10.33 -3.92
CA MET A 14 4.87 9.50 -2.77
C MET A 14 5.72 9.82 -1.54
N ASP A 15 7.02 10.05 -1.71
CA ASP A 15 7.92 10.48 -0.64
C ASP A 15 7.54 11.87 -0.10
N GLU A 16 7.13 12.78 -0.98
CA GLU A 16 6.60 14.10 -0.60
C GLU A 16 5.32 13.98 0.24
N LEU A 17 4.39 13.10 -0.14
CA LEU A 17 3.19 12.83 0.65
C LEU A 17 3.55 12.28 2.04
N ALA A 18 4.51 11.37 2.14
CA ALA A 18 4.97 10.83 3.41
C ALA A 18 5.73 11.86 4.29
N ALA A 19 6.28 12.91 3.68
CA ALA A 19 6.96 14.00 4.37
C ALA A 19 6.02 15.09 4.90
N MET A 20 4.72 15.05 4.58
CA MET A 20 3.72 16.01 5.07
C MET A 20 3.60 15.97 6.60
N SER A 21 3.21 17.09 7.21
CA SER A 21 2.99 17.18 8.65
C SER A 21 1.50 17.12 8.97
N SER A 22 1.05 16.05 9.62
CA SER A 22 -0.31 15.92 10.16
C SER A 22 -0.31 15.09 11.44
N PRO A 23 -1.40 15.08 12.20
CA PRO A 23 -1.50 14.23 13.40
C PRO A 23 -1.22 12.75 13.11
N VAL A 24 -1.63 12.25 11.93
CA VAL A 24 -1.36 10.86 11.51
C VAL A 24 0.10 10.67 11.16
N HIS A 25 0.74 11.64 10.48
CA HIS A 25 2.17 11.56 10.14
C HIS A 25 3.06 11.60 11.39
N SER A 26 2.64 12.27 12.45
CA SER A 26 3.38 12.32 13.72
C SER A 26 3.29 11.04 14.55
N MET A 27 2.38 10.11 14.22
CA MET A 27 2.24 8.84 14.93
C MET A 27 3.47 7.94 14.70
N GLN A 28 3.75 7.08 15.68
CA GLN A 28 4.85 6.13 15.60
C GLN A 28 4.63 5.13 14.45
N PRO A 29 5.62 4.88 13.57
CA PRO A 29 5.48 4.01 12.41
C PRO A 29 5.02 2.59 12.73
N LEU A 30 5.50 2.02 13.84
CA LEU A 30 5.09 0.70 14.31
C LEU A 30 3.61 0.64 14.63
N SER A 31 3.07 1.65 15.32
CA SER A 31 1.65 1.69 15.67
C SER A 31 0.75 1.82 14.44
N LYS A 32 1.16 2.61 13.43
CA LYS A 32 0.45 2.72 12.15
C LYS A 32 0.44 1.38 11.40
N LEU A 33 1.60 0.73 11.31
CA LEU A 33 1.74 -0.55 10.61
C LEU A 33 0.88 -1.62 11.27
N LEU A 34 0.95 -1.77 12.59
CA LEU A 34 0.14 -2.74 13.32
C LEU A 34 -1.36 -2.44 13.20
N LEU A 35 -1.76 -1.17 13.29
CA LEU A 35 -3.16 -0.77 13.13
C LEU A 35 -3.69 -1.09 11.73
N THR A 36 -2.89 -0.83 10.69
CA THR A 36 -3.27 -1.13 9.30
C THR A 36 -3.40 -2.63 9.07
N VAL A 37 -2.43 -3.42 9.54
CA VAL A 37 -2.48 -4.89 9.43
C VAL A 37 -3.69 -5.44 10.20
N PHE A 38 -3.94 -4.95 11.40
CA PHE A 38 -5.11 -5.33 12.20
C PHE A 38 -6.42 -4.98 11.49
N TYR A 39 -6.54 -3.78 10.92
CA TYR A 39 -7.71 -3.36 10.15
C TYR A 39 -7.96 -4.27 8.95
N ILE A 40 -6.92 -4.59 8.17
CA ILE A 40 -7.02 -5.50 7.01
C ILE A 40 -7.49 -6.87 7.47
N PHE A 41 -6.90 -7.40 8.55
CA PHE A 41 -7.28 -8.71 9.09
C PHE A 41 -8.75 -8.74 9.53
N VAL A 42 -9.22 -7.74 10.25
CA VAL A 42 -10.62 -7.63 10.68
C VAL A 42 -11.55 -7.49 9.47
N THR A 43 -11.21 -6.65 8.48
CA THR A 43 -12.01 -6.44 7.27
C THR A 43 -12.17 -7.74 6.46
N VAL A 44 -11.10 -8.50 6.29
CA VAL A 44 -11.14 -9.79 5.59
C VAL A 44 -11.96 -10.84 6.35
N SER A 45 -11.92 -10.82 7.69
CA SER A 45 -12.63 -11.75 8.59
C SER A 45 -14.16 -11.63 8.56
N PHE A 46 -14.75 -10.58 7.95
CA PHE A 46 -16.22 -10.50 7.81
C PHE A 46 -16.78 -11.61 6.93
N ASN A 47 -18.00 -12.03 7.21
CA ASN A 47 -18.70 -13.02 6.38
C ASN A 47 -18.95 -12.46 4.97
N LYS A 48 -19.10 -13.37 3.99
CA LYS A 48 -19.35 -13.02 2.59
C LYS A 48 -20.71 -12.37 2.32
N TYR A 49 -21.61 -12.38 3.30
CA TYR A 49 -22.97 -11.81 3.18
C TYR A 49 -23.21 -10.59 4.07
N ASP A 50 -22.23 -10.18 4.89
CA ASP A 50 -22.36 -9.08 5.86
C ASP A 50 -22.00 -7.74 5.24
N ILE A 51 -22.87 -7.20 4.37
CA ILE A 51 -22.65 -5.87 3.77
C ILE A 51 -22.79 -4.77 4.83
N THR A 52 -23.77 -4.90 5.71
CA THR A 52 -24.11 -3.86 6.69
C THR A 52 -23.01 -3.62 7.72
N GLY A 53 -22.42 -4.68 8.24
CA GLY A 53 -21.25 -4.56 9.14
C GLY A 53 -20.02 -3.96 8.44
N LEU A 54 -19.85 -4.34 7.17
CA LEU A 54 -18.74 -3.85 6.37
C LEU A 54 -18.85 -2.34 6.06
N PHE A 55 -20.07 -1.82 5.89
CA PHE A 55 -20.29 -0.39 5.64
C PHE A 55 -19.75 0.51 6.77
N PHE A 56 -19.86 0.06 8.02
CA PHE A 56 -19.29 0.78 9.16
C PHE A 56 -17.76 0.79 9.18
N MET A 57 -17.13 -0.21 8.56
CA MET A 57 -15.67 -0.25 8.41
C MET A 57 -15.14 0.87 7.50
N LEU A 58 -15.97 1.43 6.62
CA LEU A 58 -15.61 2.59 5.79
C LEU A 58 -15.27 3.83 6.62
N LEU A 59 -15.88 3.97 7.80
CA LEU A 59 -15.66 5.13 8.67
C LEU A 59 -14.18 5.29 9.05
N PHE A 60 -13.50 4.20 9.35
CA PHE A 60 -12.09 4.25 9.75
C PHE A 60 -11.17 4.87 8.68
N PRO A 61 -11.11 4.36 7.44
CA PRO A 61 -10.25 4.97 6.43
C PRO A 61 -10.66 6.41 6.12
N VAL A 62 -11.96 6.73 6.03
CA VAL A 62 -12.42 8.10 5.74
C VAL A 62 -11.94 9.09 6.81
N PHE A 63 -12.11 8.78 8.10
CA PHE A 63 -11.61 9.61 9.19
C PHE A 63 -10.07 9.71 9.16
N ALA A 64 -9.39 8.61 8.92
CA ALA A 64 -7.93 8.59 8.88
C ALA A 64 -7.38 9.44 7.71
N TYR A 65 -8.03 9.44 6.54
CA TYR A 65 -7.69 10.31 5.42
C TYR A 65 -7.89 11.80 5.74
N GLN A 66 -9.00 12.14 6.41
CA GLN A 66 -9.26 13.52 6.83
C GLN A 66 -8.20 14.01 7.83
N LEU A 67 -7.87 13.17 8.82
CA LEU A 67 -6.83 13.49 9.80
C LEU A 67 -5.43 13.55 9.18
N ALA A 68 -5.17 12.78 8.12
CA ALA A 68 -3.92 12.83 7.38
C ALA A 68 -3.81 14.07 6.48
N GLY A 69 -4.93 14.76 6.20
CA GLY A 69 -4.97 15.88 5.27
C GLY A 69 -4.84 15.46 3.81
N ILE A 70 -5.07 14.18 3.50
CA ILE A 70 -4.97 13.63 2.15
C ILE A 70 -6.37 13.53 1.55
N ALA A 71 -6.56 14.11 0.35
CA ALA A 71 -7.85 14.02 -0.32
C ALA A 71 -8.17 12.57 -0.70
N VAL A 72 -9.34 12.08 -0.32
CA VAL A 72 -9.82 10.72 -0.65
C VAL A 72 -9.85 10.51 -2.17
N HIS A 73 -10.13 11.55 -2.94
CA HIS A 73 -10.07 11.51 -4.41
C HIS A 73 -8.69 11.12 -4.94
N THR A 74 -7.60 11.58 -4.31
CA THR A 74 -6.22 11.21 -4.69
C THR A 74 -5.99 9.71 -4.53
N CYS A 75 -6.56 9.10 -3.48
CA CYS A 75 -6.54 7.66 -3.28
C CYS A 75 -7.25 6.93 -4.43
N PHE A 76 -8.48 7.29 -4.76
CA PHE A 76 -9.24 6.65 -5.84
C PHE A 76 -8.55 6.81 -7.20
N HIS A 77 -7.95 7.96 -7.48
CA HIS A 77 -7.21 8.18 -8.72
C HIS A 77 -5.99 7.24 -8.83
N LYS A 78 -5.24 7.08 -7.75
CA LYS A 78 -4.08 6.16 -7.71
C LYS A 78 -4.50 4.69 -7.72
N LEU A 79 -5.60 4.33 -7.06
CA LEU A 79 -6.14 2.96 -6.99
C LEU A 79 -6.91 2.56 -8.25
N ARG A 80 -7.22 3.48 -9.16
CA ARG A 80 -7.95 3.23 -10.40
C ARG A 80 -7.37 2.08 -11.24
N ILE A 81 -6.06 1.85 -11.17
CA ILE A 81 -5.38 0.77 -11.90
C ILE A 81 -5.69 -0.60 -11.27
N VAL A 82 -5.84 -0.65 -9.94
CA VAL A 82 -6.07 -1.91 -9.19
C VAL A 82 -7.56 -2.26 -9.11
N MET A 83 -8.44 -1.26 -9.16
CA MET A 83 -9.89 -1.43 -9.12
C MET A 83 -10.44 -2.46 -10.12
N PRO A 84 -10.08 -2.42 -11.43
CA PRO A 84 -10.59 -3.39 -12.38
C PRO A 84 -10.22 -4.83 -12.03
N LEU A 85 -9.05 -5.05 -11.40
CA LEU A 85 -8.61 -6.37 -10.99
C LEU A 85 -9.51 -6.90 -9.85
N VAL A 86 -9.80 -6.08 -8.85
CA VAL A 86 -10.70 -6.43 -7.74
C VAL A 86 -12.12 -6.70 -8.27
N CYS A 87 -12.61 -5.86 -9.19
CA CYS A 87 -13.89 -6.06 -9.85
C CYS A 87 -13.94 -7.35 -10.66
N ALA A 88 -12.88 -7.66 -11.42
CA ALA A 88 -12.82 -8.89 -12.22
C ALA A 88 -12.92 -10.14 -11.34
N VAL A 89 -12.18 -10.17 -10.21
CA VAL A 89 -12.26 -11.30 -9.26
C VAL A 89 -13.67 -11.41 -8.66
N GLY A 90 -14.29 -10.27 -8.33
CA GLY A 90 -15.66 -10.22 -7.79
C GLY A 90 -16.72 -10.77 -8.77
N LEU A 91 -16.55 -10.48 -10.08
CA LEU A 91 -17.50 -10.90 -11.13
C LEU A 91 -17.62 -12.42 -11.30
N PHE A 92 -16.66 -13.20 -10.83
CA PHE A 92 -16.75 -14.65 -10.86
C PHE A 92 -17.68 -15.22 -9.78
N ASN A 93 -17.90 -14.51 -8.66
CA ASN A 93 -18.71 -15.00 -7.54
C ASN A 93 -20.17 -15.35 -7.90
N PRO A 94 -20.91 -14.57 -8.72
CA PRO A 94 -22.28 -14.91 -9.11
C PRO A 94 -22.40 -16.21 -9.89
N PHE A 95 -21.32 -16.68 -10.54
CA PHE A 95 -21.33 -17.94 -11.26
C PHE A 95 -21.26 -19.16 -10.34
N PHE A 96 -20.62 -18.99 -9.16
CA PHE A 96 -20.42 -20.09 -8.20
C PHE A 96 -21.55 -20.19 -7.17
N ASP A 97 -22.17 -19.07 -6.76
CA ASP A 97 -23.18 -19.04 -5.70
C ASP A 97 -24.53 -18.54 -6.26
N LYS A 98 -25.39 -19.48 -6.63
CA LYS A 98 -26.74 -19.22 -7.21
C LYS A 98 -27.85 -19.21 -6.19
N ASN A 99 -27.57 -19.43 -4.90
CA ASN A 99 -28.60 -19.49 -3.86
C ASN A 99 -29.25 -18.11 -3.68
N ILE A 100 -30.58 -18.04 -3.69
CA ILE A 100 -31.33 -16.82 -3.42
C ILE A 100 -31.37 -16.62 -1.89
N ILE A 101 -30.79 -15.52 -1.39
CA ILE A 101 -30.70 -15.26 0.05
C ILE A 101 -31.73 -14.22 0.48
N MET A 102 -32.05 -13.25 -0.35
CA MET A 102 -32.95 -12.17 0.00
C MET A 102 -33.88 -11.83 -1.18
N TYR A 103 -35.14 -11.51 -0.88
CA TYR A 103 -36.06 -10.95 -1.84
C TYR A 103 -36.21 -9.45 -1.59
N ILE A 104 -35.87 -8.62 -2.58
CA ILE A 104 -36.14 -7.17 -2.56
C ILE A 104 -37.35 -6.94 -3.49
N GLY A 105 -38.54 -6.89 -2.90
CA GLY A 105 -39.79 -6.83 -3.67
C GLY A 105 -40.04 -8.13 -4.47
N SER A 106 -40.17 -8.02 -5.79
CA SER A 106 -40.37 -9.17 -6.70
C SER A 106 -39.06 -9.73 -7.27
N ILE A 107 -37.89 -9.19 -6.94
CA ILE A 107 -36.59 -9.63 -7.49
C ILE A 107 -35.83 -10.42 -6.42
N GLY A 108 -35.59 -11.71 -6.70
CA GLY A 108 -34.72 -12.54 -5.86
C GLY A 108 -33.23 -12.17 -6.08
N VAL A 109 -32.56 -11.70 -5.03
CA VAL A 109 -31.13 -11.39 -5.08
C VAL A 109 -30.34 -12.66 -4.77
N SER A 110 -29.51 -13.09 -5.72
CA SER A 110 -28.64 -14.27 -5.52
C SER A 110 -27.53 -13.94 -4.53
N GLY A 111 -27.15 -14.92 -3.70
CA GLY A 111 -26.04 -14.79 -2.76
C GLY A 111 -24.72 -14.44 -3.43
N GLY A 112 -24.56 -14.85 -4.69
CA GLY A 112 -23.39 -14.50 -5.49
C GLY A 112 -23.24 -12.99 -5.75
N VAL A 113 -24.36 -12.26 -5.96
CA VAL A 113 -24.32 -10.81 -6.14
C VAL A 113 -23.94 -10.11 -4.83
N ILE A 114 -24.51 -10.57 -3.71
CA ILE A 114 -24.17 -10.05 -2.38
C ILE A 114 -22.68 -10.30 -2.07
N SER A 115 -22.22 -11.53 -2.32
CA SER A 115 -20.81 -11.91 -2.12
C SER A 115 -19.85 -11.14 -3.04
N MET A 116 -20.24 -10.88 -4.30
CA MET A 116 -19.49 -10.03 -5.22
C MET A 116 -19.31 -8.62 -4.65
N LEU A 117 -20.41 -7.98 -4.23
CA LEU A 117 -20.37 -6.63 -3.67
C LEU A 117 -19.53 -6.56 -2.40
N THR A 118 -19.69 -7.53 -1.51
CA THR A 118 -18.92 -7.65 -0.26
C THR A 118 -17.43 -7.80 -0.55
N LEU A 119 -17.05 -8.61 -1.54
CA LEU A 119 -15.66 -8.81 -1.93
C LEU A 119 -15.05 -7.51 -2.49
N MET A 120 -15.80 -6.80 -3.35
CA MET A 120 -15.38 -5.53 -3.90
C MET A 120 -15.15 -4.50 -2.81
N MET A 121 -16.09 -4.34 -1.88
CA MET A 121 -15.96 -3.42 -0.74
C MET A 121 -14.78 -3.78 0.15
N LYS A 122 -14.57 -5.06 0.47
CA LYS A 122 -13.40 -5.51 1.24
C LYS A 122 -12.09 -5.14 0.55
N GLY A 123 -12.01 -5.40 -0.76
CA GLY A 123 -10.83 -5.06 -1.56
C GLY A 123 -10.55 -3.56 -1.54
N GLU A 124 -11.58 -2.72 -1.75
CA GLU A 124 -11.43 -1.26 -1.69
C GLU A 124 -10.94 -0.78 -0.31
N PHE A 125 -11.53 -1.26 0.76
CA PHE A 125 -11.16 -0.84 2.11
C PHE A 125 -9.74 -1.25 2.48
N CYS A 126 -9.32 -2.46 2.11
CA CYS A 126 -7.95 -2.91 2.28
C CYS A 126 -6.96 -2.07 1.48
N LEU A 127 -7.30 -1.74 0.24
CA LEU A 127 -6.49 -0.87 -0.63
C LEU A 127 -6.38 0.55 -0.07
N MET A 128 -7.50 1.13 0.39
CA MET A 128 -7.49 2.45 1.03
C MET A 128 -6.60 2.46 2.27
N ALA A 129 -6.71 1.46 3.13
CA ALA A 129 -5.89 1.36 4.34
C ALA A 129 -4.39 1.18 4.01
N SER A 130 -4.06 0.35 3.02
CA SER A 130 -2.68 0.14 2.56
C SER A 130 -2.08 1.41 1.95
N PHE A 131 -2.85 2.11 1.10
CA PHE A 131 -2.40 3.36 0.51
C PHE A 131 -2.19 4.45 1.57
N LEU A 132 -3.06 4.54 2.57
CA LEU A 132 -2.91 5.46 3.69
C LEU A 132 -1.61 5.22 4.45
N LEU A 133 -1.25 3.96 4.71
CA LEU A 133 0.01 3.60 5.36
C LEU A 133 1.20 4.10 4.55
N VAL A 134 1.23 3.82 3.24
CA VAL A 134 2.33 4.21 2.34
C VAL A 134 2.40 5.73 2.18
N ALA A 135 1.25 6.41 2.11
CA ALA A 135 1.19 7.87 1.97
C ALA A 135 1.54 8.64 3.25
N THR A 136 1.50 8.00 4.42
CA THR A 136 1.79 8.65 5.72
C THR A 136 3.07 8.17 6.38
N THR A 137 3.77 7.21 5.79
CA THR A 137 4.95 6.59 6.42
C THR A 137 6.01 6.33 5.36
N SER A 138 7.18 6.93 5.51
CA SER A 138 8.29 6.69 4.59
C SER A 138 8.80 5.25 4.67
N ILE A 139 9.43 4.78 3.60
CA ILE A 139 10.03 3.43 3.58
C ILE A 139 11.07 3.25 4.68
N GLU A 140 11.83 4.30 5.00
CA GLU A 140 12.80 4.27 6.11
C GLU A 140 12.11 4.03 7.46
N GLU A 141 10.95 4.68 7.67
CA GLU A 141 10.14 4.49 8.87
C GLU A 141 9.54 3.09 8.94
N ILE A 142 9.10 2.53 7.78
CA ILE A 142 8.60 1.15 7.69
C ILE A 142 9.71 0.15 8.03
N CYS A 143 10.92 0.32 7.46
CA CYS A 143 12.08 -0.52 7.78
C CYS A 143 12.43 -0.48 9.27
N ARG A 144 12.35 0.71 9.87
CA ARG A 144 12.55 0.91 11.31
C ARG A 144 11.50 0.19 12.15
N ALA A 145 10.22 0.24 11.74
CA ALA A 145 9.13 -0.48 12.39
C ALA A 145 9.31 -2.00 12.28
N LEU A 146 9.70 -2.52 11.12
CA LEU A 146 9.99 -3.94 10.91
C LEU A 146 11.14 -4.42 11.80
N ARG A 147 12.18 -3.60 11.98
CA ARG A 147 13.29 -3.93 12.91
C ARG A 147 12.82 -4.02 14.36
N GLN A 148 11.88 -3.16 14.79
CA GLN A 148 11.26 -3.24 16.11
C GLN A 148 10.44 -4.52 16.30
N LEU A 149 9.89 -5.09 15.21
CA LEU A 149 9.22 -6.40 15.20
C LEU A 149 10.18 -7.60 15.14
N HIS A 150 11.48 -7.38 15.41
CA HIS A 150 12.54 -8.40 15.36
C HIS A 150 12.76 -9.03 13.98
N PHE A 151 12.41 -8.32 12.91
CA PHE A 151 12.77 -8.79 11.56
C PHE A 151 14.30 -8.88 11.40
N PRO A 152 14.82 -9.85 10.63
CA PRO A 152 16.27 -10.00 10.43
C PRO A 152 16.91 -8.71 9.94
N LYS A 153 18.00 -8.29 10.58
CA LYS A 153 18.70 -7.03 10.27
C LYS A 153 19.13 -6.95 8.81
N LEU A 154 19.58 -8.06 8.25
CA LEU A 154 20.00 -8.14 6.85
C LEU A 154 18.85 -7.81 5.90
N LEU A 155 17.65 -8.35 6.13
CA LEU A 155 16.49 -8.12 5.28
C LEU A 155 16.04 -6.65 5.32
N THR A 156 16.03 -6.02 6.48
CA THR A 156 15.67 -4.59 6.61
C THR A 156 16.71 -3.69 5.94
N SER A 157 18.00 -4.03 6.00
CA SER A 157 19.06 -3.31 5.30
C SER A 157 18.95 -3.46 3.78
N LEU A 158 18.68 -4.69 3.29
CA LEU A 158 18.44 -4.93 1.87
C LEU A 158 17.24 -4.17 1.34
N LEU A 159 16.13 -4.16 2.10
CA LEU A 159 14.91 -3.45 1.69
C LEU A 159 15.15 -1.95 1.59
N LEU A 160 15.85 -1.36 2.55
CA LEU A 160 16.22 0.06 2.54
C LEU A 160 17.10 0.40 1.33
N LEU A 161 18.16 -0.39 1.09
CA LEU A 161 19.04 -0.20 -0.06
C LEU A 161 18.29 -0.36 -1.38
N THR A 162 17.48 -1.42 -1.51
CA THR A 162 16.70 -1.66 -2.72
C THR A 162 15.84 -0.45 -3.05
N PHE A 163 15.08 0.07 -2.07
CA PHE A 163 14.23 1.23 -2.31
C PHE A 163 15.03 2.47 -2.71
N ARG A 164 16.13 2.75 -2.03
CA ARG A 164 17.01 3.88 -2.37
C ARG A 164 17.58 3.78 -3.78
N TYR A 165 17.95 2.56 -4.21
CA TYR A 165 18.57 2.36 -5.52
C TYR A 165 17.57 2.23 -6.67
N ILE A 166 16.26 2.04 -6.40
CA ILE A 166 15.23 2.07 -7.45
C ILE A 166 15.24 3.41 -8.20
N SER A 167 15.27 4.53 -7.51
CA SER A 167 15.32 5.85 -8.15
C SER A 167 16.59 6.05 -8.99
N VAL A 168 17.72 5.59 -8.48
CA VAL A 168 19.01 5.66 -9.19
C VAL A 168 19.02 4.80 -10.45
N LEU A 169 18.46 3.58 -10.37
CA LEU A 169 18.33 2.70 -11.53
C LEU A 169 17.33 3.23 -12.57
N LEU A 170 16.25 3.88 -12.13
CA LEU A 170 15.29 4.53 -13.04
C LEU A 170 15.94 5.69 -13.81
N GLU A 171 16.80 6.48 -13.17
CA GLU A 171 17.59 7.52 -13.85
C GLU A 171 18.55 6.89 -14.88
N GLU A 172 19.22 5.80 -14.55
CA GLU A 172 20.09 5.07 -15.48
C GLU A 172 19.30 4.53 -16.69
N VAL A 173 18.11 3.94 -16.45
CA VAL A 173 17.20 3.50 -17.51
C VAL A 173 16.77 4.66 -18.39
N ALA A 174 16.50 5.84 -17.84
CA ALA A 174 16.14 7.02 -18.60
C ALA A 174 17.27 7.44 -19.54
N ILE A 175 18.52 7.54 -19.03
CA ILE A 175 19.72 7.88 -19.80
C ILE A 175 19.96 6.86 -20.92
N MET A 176 19.88 5.56 -20.60
CA MET A 176 20.07 4.50 -21.59
C MET A 176 18.99 4.54 -22.68
N THR A 177 17.74 4.81 -22.30
CA THR A 177 16.61 4.92 -23.24
C THR A 177 16.79 6.12 -24.17
N GLU A 178 17.23 7.26 -23.65
CA GLU A 178 17.52 8.45 -24.44
C GLU A 178 18.67 8.18 -25.43
N ALA A 179 19.76 7.57 -24.97
CA ALA A 179 20.87 7.17 -25.82
C ALA A 179 20.43 6.20 -26.94
N TYR A 180 19.51 5.29 -26.65
CA TYR A 180 18.93 4.39 -27.65
C TYR A 180 18.12 5.16 -28.71
N HIS A 181 17.27 6.10 -28.29
CA HIS A 181 16.47 6.92 -29.21
C HIS A 181 17.32 7.79 -30.12
N LEU A 182 18.44 8.31 -29.63
CA LEU A 182 19.36 9.08 -30.45
C LEU A 182 20.06 8.22 -31.56
N ARG A 183 20.28 6.94 -31.26
CA ARG A 183 20.89 5.98 -32.25
C ARG A 183 19.87 5.40 -33.21
N ALA A 184 18.60 5.35 -32.85
CA ALA A 184 17.53 4.80 -33.67
C ALA A 184 16.37 5.80 -33.80
N PRO A 185 16.59 6.92 -34.50
CA PRO A 185 15.57 7.94 -34.68
C PRO A 185 14.36 7.39 -35.45
N GLY A 186 13.15 7.68 -34.95
CA GLY A 186 11.90 7.24 -35.59
C GLY A 186 11.34 5.92 -35.08
N GLN A 187 12.02 5.20 -34.20
CA GLN A 187 11.47 4.02 -33.51
C GLN A 187 10.62 4.41 -32.32
N LYS A 188 9.42 3.80 -32.17
CA LYS A 188 8.57 3.95 -31.01
C LYS A 188 8.95 2.90 -29.94
N GLY A 189 9.76 3.32 -28.96
CA GLY A 189 10.21 2.45 -27.86
C GLY A 189 11.44 1.59 -28.22
N ILE A 190 11.82 0.69 -27.31
CA ILE A 190 12.96 -0.21 -27.46
C ILE A 190 12.50 -1.46 -28.21
N HIS A 191 13.16 -1.80 -29.32
CA HIS A 191 12.85 -3.01 -30.11
C HIS A 191 13.14 -4.28 -29.28
N ILE A 192 12.31 -5.31 -29.44
CA ILE A 192 12.42 -6.57 -28.66
C ILE A 192 13.82 -7.20 -28.77
N SER A 193 14.44 -7.17 -29.97
CA SER A 193 15.80 -7.70 -30.16
C SER A 193 16.89 -6.92 -29.38
N ALA A 194 16.65 -5.64 -29.06
CA ALA A 194 17.58 -4.81 -28.30
C ALA A 194 17.43 -4.97 -26.78
N TRP A 195 16.32 -5.58 -26.31
CA TRP A 195 16.06 -5.75 -24.87
C TRP A 195 17.12 -6.57 -24.15
N GLY A 196 17.65 -7.63 -24.80
CA GLY A 196 18.71 -8.46 -24.22
C GLY A 196 19.97 -7.65 -23.92
N SER A 197 20.45 -6.87 -24.90
CA SER A 197 21.62 -5.99 -24.74
C SER A 197 21.35 -4.87 -23.72
N PHE A 198 20.15 -4.29 -23.76
CA PHE A 198 19.75 -3.22 -22.83
C PHE A 198 19.75 -3.69 -21.38
N LEU A 199 19.09 -4.82 -21.09
CA LEU A 199 19.03 -5.42 -19.74
C LEU A 199 20.41 -5.92 -19.29
N GLY A 200 21.20 -6.52 -20.21
CA GLY A 200 22.57 -6.94 -19.89
C GLY A 200 23.45 -5.78 -19.48
N GLN A 201 23.38 -4.66 -20.18
CA GLN A 201 24.13 -3.45 -19.85
C GLN A 201 23.67 -2.83 -18.53
N LEU A 202 22.35 -2.80 -18.27
CA LEU A 202 21.81 -2.32 -17.00
C LEU A 202 22.27 -3.20 -15.83
N LEU A 203 22.27 -4.52 -16.01
CA LEU A 203 22.75 -5.47 -15.01
C LEU A 203 24.23 -5.25 -14.69
N LEU A 204 25.10 -5.16 -15.70
CA LEU A 204 26.52 -4.93 -15.49
C LEU A 204 26.77 -3.63 -14.70
N ARG A 205 26.14 -2.52 -15.14
CA ARG A 205 26.25 -1.25 -14.41
C ARG A 205 25.72 -1.30 -12.99
N SER A 206 24.66 -2.07 -12.74
CA SER A 206 24.12 -2.24 -11.38
C SER A 206 25.04 -3.07 -10.49
N MET A 207 25.75 -4.06 -11.06
CA MET A 207 26.74 -4.85 -10.33
C MET A 207 27.96 -4.01 -9.99
N ASP A 208 28.55 -3.28 -10.93
CA ASP A 208 29.67 -2.38 -10.68
C ASP A 208 29.35 -1.35 -9.59
N ARG A 209 28.12 -0.80 -9.63
CA ARG A 209 27.66 0.15 -8.64
C ARG A 209 27.45 -0.50 -7.25
N ALA A 210 26.94 -1.74 -7.22
CA ALA A 210 26.73 -2.47 -5.97
C ALA A 210 28.07 -2.80 -5.29
N GLU A 211 29.09 -3.18 -6.08
CA GLU A 211 30.44 -3.45 -5.60
C GLU A 211 31.08 -2.19 -5.03
N ALA A 212 31.08 -1.08 -5.78
CA ALA A 212 31.61 0.21 -5.29
C ALA A 212 30.87 0.72 -4.04
N LEU A 213 29.54 0.50 -3.96
CA LEU A 213 28.77 0.82 -2.77
C LEU A 213 29.19 -0.01 -1.57
N TYR A 214 29.33 -1.34 -1.76
CA TYR A 214 29.71 -2.24 -0.69
C TYR A 214 31.09 -1.88 -0.14
N GLU A 215 32.09 -1.66 -1.01
CA GLU A 215 33.44 -1.20 -0.61
C GLU A 215 33.37 0.11 0.18
N SER A 216 32.59 1.07 -0.30
CA SER A 216 32.44 2.36 0.39
C SER A 216 31.78 2.25 1.75
N MET A 217 30.84 1.31 1.91
CA MET A 217 30.18 1.02 3.19
C MET A 217 31.13 0.32 4.16
N GLU A 218 31.93 -0.64 3.68
CA GLU A 218 32.92 -1.35 4.46
C GLU A 218 33.97 -0.39 5.02
N LEU A 219 34.48 0.52 4.20
CA LEU A 219 35.40 1.60 4.63
C LEU A 219 34.78 2.52 5.69
N ARG A 220 33.46 2.64 5.74
CA ARG A 220 32.71 3.41 6.77
C ARG A 220 32.33 2.59 7.99
N GLY A 221 32.82 1.33 8.10
CA GLY A 221 32.54 0.46 9.24
C GLY A 221 31.18 -0.25 9.19
N PHE A 222 30.67 -0.53 7.99
CA PHE A 222 29.44 -1.31 7.85
C PHE A 222 29.70 -2.80 8.15
N TYR A 223 28.99 -3.34 9.12
CA TYR A 223 29.05 -4.76 9.52
C TYR A 223 27.70 -5.47 9.34
N GLY A 224 27.07 -5.26 8.17
CA GLY A 224 25.82 -5.95 7.83
C GLY A 224 24.53 -5.32 8.37
N GLU A 225 24.63 -4.22 9.12
CA GLU A 225 23.46 -3.48 9.61
C GLU A 225 23.63 -1.95 9.52
N PHE A 226 22.55 -1.24 9.26
CA PHE A 226 22.50 0.20 9.38
C PHE A 226 22.08 0.62 10.78
N TYR A 227 22.79 1.60 11.33
CA TYR A 227 22.37 2.28 12.54
C TYR A 227 21.41 3.42 12.14
N TYR A 228 20.14 3.24 12.45
CA TYR A 228 19.17 4.31 12.22
C TYR A 228 19.35 5.37 13.30
N ALA A 229 19.32 6.65 12.91
CA ALA A 229 19.19 7.74 13.86
C ALA A 229 17.95 7.51 14.75
N GLU A 230 18.02 7.91 16.01
CA GLU A 230 16.90 7.77 16.94
C GLU A 230 15.65 8.40 16.30
N GLY A 231 14.64 7.55 16.04
CA GLY A 231 13.39 7.99 15.45
C GLY A 231 12.60 8.85 16.41
N LYS A 232 11.48 9.37 15.93
CA LYS A 232 10.48 10.04 16.77
C LYS A 232 10.28 9.24 18.05
N ALA A 233 10.57 9.86 19.21
CA ALA A 233 10.45 9.22 20.51
C ALA A 233 9.09 8.51 20.64
N SER A 234 9.09 7.34 21.28
CA SER A 234 7.85 6.60 21.54
C SER A 234 6.87 7.48 22.31
N ASN A 235 5.99 8.14 21.59
CA ASN A 235 4.98 8.99 22.21
C ASN A 235 3.84 8.08 22.70
N ARG A 236 3.62 8.03 24.01
CA ARG A 236 2.50 7.28 24.63
C ARG A 236 1.15 7.66 23.99
N PHE A 237 1.01 8.89 23.54
CA PHE A 237 -0.18 9.37 22.82
C PHE A 237 -0.42 8.64 21.51
N SER A 238 0.63 8.28 20.78
CA SER A 238 0.55 7.52 19.53
C SER A 238 -0.01 6.10 19.77
N TRP A 239 0.44 5.44 20.82
CA TRP A 239 -0.09 4.11 21.20
C TRP A 239 -1.53 4.17 21.71
N LEU A 240 -1.86 5.19 22.51
CA LEU A 240 -3.24 5.40 22.96
C LEU A 240 -4.19 5.61 21.77
N GLY A 241 -3.81 6.46 20.82
CA GLY A 241 -4.60 6.66 19.59
C GLY A 241 -4.80 5.38 18.79
N ALA A 242 -3.72 4.60 18.59
CA ALA A 242 -3.81 3.31 17.89
C ALA A 242 -4.68 2.30 18.65
N CYS A 243 -4.57 2.20 19.98
CA CYS A 243 -5.42 1.33 20.80
C CYS A 243 -6.89 1.74 20.76
N VAL A 244 -7.20 3.03 20.81
CA VAL A 244 -8.58 3.54 20.68
C VAL A 244 -9.15 3.18 19.29
N CYS A 245 -8.40 3.41 18.23
CA CYS A 245 -8.82 3.02 16.88
C CYS A 245 -9.02 1.51 16.75
N ALA A 246 -8.10 0.70 17.28
CA ALA A 246 -8.23 -0.75 17.27
C ALA A 246 -9.44 -1.24 18.08
N ALA A 247 -9.71 -0.62 19.23
CA ALA A 247 -10.90 -0.93 20.04
C ALA A 247 -12.20 -0.55 19.30
N LEU A 248 -12.25 0.58 18.60
CA LEU A 248 -13.38 0.98 17.77
C LEU A 248 -13.61 0.00 16.62
N ILE A 249 -12.55 -0.41 15.92
CA ILE A 249 -12.61 -1.41 14.85
C ILE A 249 -13.14 -2.75 15.38
N MET A 250 -12.68 -3.17 16.56
CA MET A 250 -13.16 -4.41 17.19
C MET A 250 -14.62 -4.31 17.63
N LEU A 251 -15.01 -3.15 18.13
CA LEU A 251 -16.38 -2.88 18.59
C LEU A 251 -17.37 -2.93 17.41
N THR A 252 -17.03 -2.37 16.25
CA THR A 252 -17.83 -2.47 15.02
C THR A 252 -17.95 -3.93 14.51
N ARG A 253 -16.97 -4.77 14.83
CA ARG A 253 -17.00 -6.20 14.49
C ARG A 253 -17.84 -7.01 15.44
N LEU A 254 -17.75 -6.78 16.75
CA LEU A 254 -18.44 -7.55 17.79
C LEU A 254 -19.92 -7.18 17.89
N TYR A 255 -20.22 -5.90 17.83
CA TYR A 255 -21.60 -5.42 17.81
C TYR A 255 -22.05 -5.25 16.38
N ASN A 256 -22.99 -6.10 15.93
CA ASN A 256 -23.74 -5.83 14.71
C ASN A 256 -24.59 -4.57 14.90
N ILE A 257 -23.91 -3.40 14.88
CA ILE A 257 -24.53 -2.08 15.10
C ILE A 257 -25.81 -1.91 14.27
N PRO A 258 -25.89 -2.38 13.00
CA PRO A 258 -27.13 -2.31 12.23
C PRO A 258 -28.26 -3.18 12.78
N ALA A 259 -27.95 -4.35 13.33
CA ALA A 259 -28.98 -5.21 13.95
C ALA A 259 -29.51 -4.58 15.24
N LEU A 260 -28.63 -3.92 16.01
CA LEU A 260 -29.01 -3.16 17.21
C LEU A 260 -29.86 -1.91 16.87
N LEU A 261 -29.49 -1.16 15.84
CA LEU A 261 -30.25 -0.01 15.35
C LEU A 261 -31.60 -0.46 14.75
N GLY A 262 -31.63 -1.56 13.98
CA GLY A 262 -32.86 -2.11 13.46
C GLY A 262 -33.84 -2.57 14.54
N SER A 263 -33.33 -3.14 15.63
CA SER A 263 -34.17 -3.53 16.78
C SER A 263 -34.64 -2.38 17.63
N MET A 264 -34.03 -1.19 17.50
CA MET A 264 -34.41 0.03 18.23
C MET A 264 -35.47 0.86 17.48
N PHE A 265 -35.67 0.58 16.16
CA PHE A 265 -36.66 1.24 15.31
C PHE A 265 -37.86 0.32 14.95
N MET A 266 -37.89 -0.92 15.41
CA MET A 266 -39.05 -1.80 15.44
C MET A 266 -39.71 -1.82 16.83
#